data_6d3af1afc977791a975cbf452893e9f2
#
_entry.id   6d3af1afc977791a975cbf452893e9f2
#
_cell.length_a   1.000
_cell.length_b   1.000
_cell.length_c   1.000
_cell.angle_alpha   90.00
_cell.angle_beta   90.00
_cell.angle_gamma   90.00
#
_symmetry.space_group_name_H-M   'P 1'
#
loop_
_entity.id
_entity.type
_entity.pdbx_description
1 polymer ?
#
loop_
_entity_poly.entity_id
_entity_poly.type
_entity_poly.pdbx_seq_one_letter_code
_entity_poly.pdbx_strand_id
1 'polypeptide(L)'
;MAKPKDDPTTSINLLAKRTERSTALGYNENQNLDHHGTHGGIKSLPTLIRIQMLGILDHRDVALRAVSAACKLVTRRPQGKAWNDFRMQVVSAVGEAFNNIVLHGYEGRGDGVIEMEIRTRPERISIEMRDYGSSFDPTTVPEPDFDSLPESGWGLFIIKAYMTISYTPGRPNVLTLSKTLEPAAEETGEDPIEGAP
;
A
#
# COMPACT_ATOMS: atom_id res chain seq x y z
N MET A 1 -21.79 31.64 -38.21
CA MET A 1 -22.11 31.05 -36.91
C MET A 1 -20.78 30.72 -36.22
N ALA A 2 -20.41 31.50 -35.23
CA ALA A 2 -19.14 31.36 -34.52
C ALA A 2 -19.33 30.35 -33.36
N LYS A 3 -18.35 29.42 -33.17
CA LYS A 3 -18.28 28.52 -32.02
C LYS A 3 -17.92 29.28 -30.75
N PRO A 4 -18.54 28.99 -29.62
CA PRO A 4 -18.13 29.59 -28.34
C PRO A 4 -16.73 29.10 -27.95
N LYS A 5 -15.88 30.01 -27.48
CA LYS A 5 -14.58 29.71 -26.89
C LYS A 5 -14.80 29.18 -25.46
N ASP A 6 -14.26 28.00 -25.19
CA ASP A 6 -14.23 27.44 -23.84
C ASP A 6 -13.32 28.31 -22.96
N ASP A 7 -13.88 28.89 -21.91
CA ASP A 7 -13.17 29.68 -20.89
C ASP A 7 -12.55 28.74 -19.84
N PRO A 8 -11.23 28.72 -19.68
CA PRO A 8 -10.54 27.84 -18.73
C PRO A 8 -10.84 28.15 -17.26
N THR A 9 -11.48 29.28 -16.95
CA THR A 9 -11.81 29.70 -15.58
C THR A 9 -12.96 28.89 -14.95
N THR A 10 -13.79 28.23 -15.77
CA THR A 10 -14.93 27.45 -15.27
C THR A 10 -14.53 26.11 -14.66
N SER A 11 -13.39 25.55 -15.07
CA SER A 11 -12.90 24.23 -14.57
C SER A 11 -12.28 24.31 -13.16
N ILE A 12 -11.76 25.48 -12.77
CA ILE A 12 -11.10 25.65 -11.46
C ILE A 12 -12.14 25.78 -10.32
N ASN A 13 -13.31 26.34 -10.61
CA ASN A 13 -14.37 26.52 -9.60
C ASN A 13 -15.12 25.24 -9.24
N LEU A 14 -15.06 24.19 -10.05
CA LEU A 14 -15.72 22.90 -9.74
C LEU A 14 -14.89 22.06 -8.77
N LEU A 15 -13.57 22.19 -8.77
CA LEU A 15 -12.66 21.50 -7.83
C LEU A 15 -12.70 22.12 -6.42
N ALA A 16 -12.87 23.45 -6.31
CA ALA A 16 -12.95 24.13 -5.01
C ALA A 16 -14.19 23.78 -4.20
N LYS A 17 -15.34 23.51 -4.84
CA LYS A 17 -16.58 23.13 -4.15
C LYS A 17 -16.62 21.69 -3.61
N ARG A 18 -15.69 20.84 -3.99
CA ARG A 18 -15.63 19.45 -3.50
C ARG A 18 -14.80 19.28 -2.23
N THR A 19 -14.01 20.29 -1.86
CA THR A 19 -13.13 20.26 -0.69
C THR A 19 -13.86 20.69 0.60
N GLU A 20 -15.00 21.39 0.51
CA GLU A 20 -15.70 21.91 1.68
C GLU A 20 -16.66 20.92 2.38
N ARG A 21 -16.83 19.69 1.88
CA ARG A 21 -17.71 18.68 2.49
C ARG A 21 -17.01 17.64 3.36
N SER A 22 -15.70 17.74 3.58
CA SER A 22 -14.93 16.77 4.37
C SER A 22 -14.54 17.23 5.78
N THR A 23 -15.03 18.37 6.26
CA THR A 23 -14.66 18.93 7.57
C THR A 23 -15.75 18.81 8.63
N ALA A 24 -16.59 17.78 8.55
CA ALA A 24 -17.60 17.50 9.58
C ALA A 24 -17.40 16.11 10.21
N LEU A 25 -16.24 15.89 10.81
CA LEU A 25 -16.07 14.87 11.85
C LEU A 25 -15.55 15.61 13.08
N GLY A 26 -16.50 15.88 14.02
CA GLY A 26 -16.25 16.58 15.24
C GLY A 26 -15.15 15.90 16.08
N TYR A 27 -14.07 16.60 16.31
CA TYR A 27 -13.14 16.33 17.38
C TYR A 27 -13.67 16.97 18.64
N ASN A 28 -14.10 16.15 19.59
CA ASN A 28 -14.46 16.58 20.92
C ASN A 28 -13.18 16.67 21.75
N GLU A 29 -12.61 17.87 21.86
CA GLU A 29 -11.57 18.19 22.82
C GLU A 29 -12.23 18.42 24.18
N ASN A 30 -12.31 17.38 24.99
CA ASN A 30 -12.33 17.49 26.45
C ASN A 30 -12.31 16.10 27.05
N GLN A 31 -11.14 15.70 27.59
CA GLN A 31 -11.09 14.91 28.83
C GLN A 31 -9.65 14.79 29.36
N ASN A 32 -9.51 15.42 30.53
CA ASN A 32 -8.65 15.06 31.67
C ASN A 32 -7.11 15.05 31.52
N LEU A 33 -6.56 16.14 32.02
CA LEU A 33 -5.22 16.21 32.61
C LEU A 33 -5.20 15.39 33.91
N ASP A 34 -4.70 14.17 33.84
CA ASP A 34 -4.27 13.44 35.03
C ASP A 34 -2.75 13.61 35.20
N HIS A 35 -2.42 14.33 36.28
CA HIS A 35 -1.07 14.49 36.78
C HIS A 35 -0.55 13.17 37.36
N HIS A 36 0.01 12.30 36.54
CA HIS A 36 1.06 11.34 36.96
C HIS A 36 1.92 11.01 35.75
N GLY A 37 3.22 11.33 35.87
CA GLY A 37 4.21 11.21 34.82
C GLY A 37 4.47 9.77 34.39
N THR A 38 3.80 9.37 33.33
CA THR A 38 4.22 8.31 32.43
C THR A 38 4.30 8.92 31.06
N HIS A 39 5.42 8.75 30.37
CA HIS A 39 5.61 9.16 28.99
C HIS A 39 4.46 8.57 28.14
N GLY A 40 3.40 9.33 27.98
CA GLY A 40 2.31 9.03 27.06
C GLY A 40 2.91 8.94 25.65
N GLY A 41 3.11 7.72 25.17
CA GLY A 41 3.58 7.49 23.82
C GLY A 41 2.65 8.23 22.86
N ILE A 42 3.18 9.11 22.05
CA ILE A 42 2.46 9.74 20.95
C ILE A 42 1.83 8.61 20.16
N LYS A 43 0.49 8.45 20.27
CA LYS A 43 -0.25 7.53 19.39
C LYS A 43 -0.03 8.06 18.00
N SER A 44 0.88 7.42 17.25
CA SER A 44 1.17 7.84 15.87
C SER A 44 -0.12 7.72 15.07
N LEU A 45 -0.60 8.84 14.57
CA LEU A 45 -1.74 8.88 13.67
C LEU A 45 -1.40 8.05 12.42
N PRO A 46 -2.36 7.28 11.90
CA PRO A 46 -2.13 6.57 10.65
C PRO A 46 -1.86 7.58 9.54
N THR A 47 -0.73 7.41 8.84
CA THR A 47 -0.46 8.24 7.66
C THR A 47 -1.18 7.67 6.46
N LEU A 48 -1.79 8.55 5.67
CA LEU A 48 -2.53 8.23 4.46
C LEU A 48 -1.91 8.99 3.27
N ILE A 49 -1.52 8.23 2.24
CA ILE A 49 -1.06 8.77 0.96
C ILE A 49 -2.01 8.28 -0.12
N ARG A 50 -2.52 9.19 -0.95
CA ARG A 50 -3.35 8.87 -2.11
C ARG A 50 -2.67 9.34 -3.37
N ILE A 51 -2.66 8.48 -4.39
CA ILE A 51 -2.06 8.75 -5.69
C ILE A 51 -3.03 8.22 -6.76
N GLN A 52 -3.24 9.01 -7.80
CA GLN A 52 -3.95 8.61 -8.99
C GLN A 52 -3.01 8.72 -10.19
N MET A 53 -2.99 7.70 -11.04
CA MET A 53 -2.10 7.67 -12.19
C MET A 53 -2.71 6.86 -13.33
N LEU A 54 -2.16 7.00 -14.54
CA LEU A 54 -2.52 6.12 -15.65
C LEU A 54 -1.99 4.70 -15.41
N GLY A 55 -2.77 3.71 -15.82
CA GLY A 55 -2.41 2.30 -15.77
C GLY A 55 -1.48 1.92 -16.92
N ILE A 56 -0.27 2.48 -16.91
CA ILE A 56 0.81 2.20 -17.88
C ILE A 56 2.08 1.82 -17.14
N LEU A 57 2.91 0.99 -17.78
CA LEU A 57 4.15 0.49 -17.14
C LEU A 57 5.13 1.62 -16.78
N ASP A 58 5.14 2.72 -17.54
CA ASP A 58 6.01 3.88 -17.27
C ASP A 58 5.71 4.54 -15.90
N HIS A 59 4.47 4.43 -15.42
CA HIS A 59 4.08 4.97 -14.10
C HIS A 59 4.39 4.02 -12.94
N ARG A 60 4.78 2.78 -13.22
CA ARG A 60 5.13 1.79 -12.20
C ARG A 60 6.22 2.30 -11.24
N ASP A 61 7.27 2.90 -11.77
CA ASP A 61 8.38 3.43 -10.93
C ASP A 61 7.89 4.50 -9.94
N VAL A 62 6.98 5.37 -10.35
CA VAL A 62 6.37 6.37 -9.47
C VAL A 62 5.61 5.70 -8.32
N ALA A 63 4.78 4.68 -8.61
CA ALA A 63 4.06 3.91 -7.60
C ALA A 63 5.03 3.27 -6.59
N LEU A 64 6.08 2.60 -7.08
CA LEU A 64 7.05 1.90 -6.24
C LEU A 64 7.87 2.84 -5.36
N ARG A 65 8.24 4.02 -5.87
CA ARG A 65 8.93 5.06 -5.08
C ARG A 65 8.04 5.59 -3.96
N ALA A 66 6.76 5.82 -4.23
CA ALA A 66 5.80 6.26 -3.22
C ALA A 66 5.63 5.21 -2.12
N VAL A 67 5.49 3.92 -2.48
CA VAL A 67 5.40 2.81 -1.53
C VAL A 67 6.68 2.68 -0.72
N SER A 68 7.85 2.72 -1.37
CA SER A 68 9.16 2.68 -0.68
C SER A 68 9.34 3.83 0.31
N ALA A 69 8.89 5.04 -0.05
CA ALA A 69 8.90 6.19 0.85
C ALA A 69 7.91 6.00 2.02
N ALA A 70 6.70 5.49 1.75
CA ALA A 70 5.70 5.22 2.77
C ALA A 70 6.17 4.17 3.79
N CYS A 71 6.94 3.17 3.39
CA CYS A 71 7.54 2.22 4.32
C CYS A 71 8.31 2.92 5.44
N LYS A 72 9.00 4.05 5.17
CA LYS A 72 9.74 4.80 6.17
C LYS A 72 8.87 5.39 7.29
N LEU A 73 7.56 5.48 7.06
CA LEU A 73 6.57 5.97 8.02
C LEU A 73 6.09 4.88 9.00
N VAL A 74 6.45 3.62 8.77
CA VAL A 74 6.30 2.54 9.74
C VAL A 74 7.32 2.79 10.85
N THR A 75 6.86 3.11 12.06
CA THR A 75 7.73 3.67 13.12
C THR A 75 8.39 2.61 13.99
N ARG A 76 7.75 1.43 14.17
CA ARG A 76 8.31 0.29 14.92
C ARG A 76 9.13 -0.63 14.03
N ARG A 77 10.00 -0.06 13.21
CA ARG A 77 10.81 -0.83 12.27
C ARG A 77 12.03 -1.45 12.96
N PRO A 78 12.35 -2.71 12.67
CA PRO A 78 13.61 -3.30 13.10
C PRO A 78 14.79 -2.64 12.39
N GLN A 79 15.97 -2.81 12.94
CA GLN A 79 17.23 -2.36 12.33
C GLN A 79 17.74 -3.39 11.29
N GLY A 80 18.60 -2.93 10.40
CA GLY A 80 19.40 -3.81 9.54
C GLY A 80 18.61 -4.60 8.48
N LYS A 81 18.93 -5.88 8.35
CA LYS A 81 18.45 -6.78 7.29
C LYS A 81 16.93 -6.93 7.32
N ALA A 82 16.33 -7.15 8.47
CA ALA A 82 14.87 -7.36 8.59
C ALA A 82 14.05 -6.18 8.04
N TRP A 83 14.53 -4.95 8.24
CA TRP A 83 13.92 -3.77 7.66
C TRP A 83 14.05 -3.72 6.13
N ASN A 84 15.22 -4.05 5.61
CA ASN A 84 15.45 -4.07 4.16
C ASN A 84 14.59 -5.14 3.49
N ASP A 85 14.49 -6.33 4.09
CA ASP A 85 13.66 -7.43 3.60
C ASP A 85 12.17 -7.03 3.60
N PHE A 86 11.67 -6.44 4.69
CA PHE A 86 10.30 -5.93 4.76
C PHE A 86 10.00 -4.95 3.61
N ARG A 87 10.85 -3.94 3.43
CA ARG A 87 10.67 -2.93 2.38
C ARG A 87 10.74 -3.54 0.98
N MET A 88 11.71 -4.43 0.74
CA MET A 88 11.87 -5.12 -0.54
C MET A 88 10.64 -5.95 -0.87
N GLN A 89 10.15 -6.74 0.09
CA GLN A 89 8.98 -7.59 -0.09
C GLN A 89 7.72 -6.76 -0.42
N VAL A 90 7.48 -5.66 0.31
CA VAL A 90 6.34 -4.77 0.04
C VAL A 90 6.45 -4.15 -1.36
N VAL A 91 7.62 -3.62 -1.73
CA VAL A 91 7.82 -2.97 -3.04
C VAL A 91 7.69 -3.99 -4.18
N SER A 92 8.24 -5.21 -4.03
CA SER A 92 8.12 -6.27 -5.04
C SER A 92 6.67 -6.69 -5.24
N ALA A 93 5.93 -6.97 -4.15
CA ALA A 93 4.54 -7.39 -4.25
C ALA A 93 3.65 -6.32 -4.92
N VAL A 94 3.84 -5.03 -4.57
CA VAL A 94 3.11 -3.93 -5.21
C VAL A 94 3.48 -3.78 -6.68
N GLY A 95 4.76 -4.01 -7.03
CA GLY A 95 5.22 -4.00 -8.41
C GLY A 95 4.53 -5.05 -9.27
N GLU A 96 4.41 -6.27 -8.76
CA GLU A 96 3.69 -7.35 -9.46
C GLU A 96 2.19 -7.08 -9.54
N ALA A 97 1.59 -6.55 -8.48
CA ALA A 97 0.17 -6.15 -8.48
C ALA A 97 -0.10 -5.06 -9.52
N PHE A 98 0.78 -4.07 -9.62
CA PHE A 98 0.68 -3.02 -10.64
C PHE A 98 0.78 -3.58 -12.05
N ASN A 99 1.76 -4.46 -12.30
CA ASN A 99 1.91 -5.15 -13.59
C ASN A 99 0.64 -5.92 -13.95
N ASN A 100 0.06 -6.66 -13.00
CA ASN A 100 -1.15 -7.44 -13.23
C ASN A 100 -2.33 -6.54 -13.63
N ILE A 101 -2.53 -5.40 -12.99
CA ILE A 101 -3.58 -4.45 -13.37
C ILE A 101 -3.34 -3.92 -14.78
N VAL A 102 -2.12 -3.50 -15.11
CA VAL A 102 -1.80 -2.93 -16.43
C VAL A 102 -1.94 -3.98 -17.54
N LEU A 103 -1.35 -5.16 -17.34
CA LEU A 103 -1.26 -6.18 -18.39
C LEU A 103 -2.55 -6.99 -18.54
N HIS A 104 -3.23 -7.31 -17.44
CA HIS A 104 -4.42 -8.16 -17.45
C HIS A 104 -5.71 -7.36 -17.24
N GLY A 105 -5.72 -6.40 -16.33
CA GLY A 105 -6.90 -5.54 -16.13
C GLY A 105 -7.16 -4.62 -17.32
N TYR A 106 -6.12 -3.95 -17.79
CA TYR A 106 -6.21 -3.00 -18.90
C TYR A 106 -5.69 -3.53 -20.23
N GLU A 107 -5.18 -4.78 -20.27
CA GLU A 107 -4.65 -5.39 -21.51
C GLU A 107 -3.58 -4.51 -22.21
N GLY A 108 -2.85 -3.71 -21.44
CA GLY A 108 -1.83 -2.79 -21.94
C GLY A 108 -2.37 -1.58 -22.74
N ARG A 109 -3.69 -1.31 -22.74
CA ARG A 109 -4.29 -0.23 -23.56
C ARG A 109 -3.84 1.18 -23.21
N GLY A 110 -3.41 1.41 -21.98
CA GLY A 110 -2.86 2.70 -21.53
C GLY A 110 -3.90 3.80 -21.25
N ASP A 111 -5.18 3.52 -21.35
CA ASP A 111 -6.30 4.45 -21.10
C ASP A 111 -6.92 4.29 -19.70
N GLY A 112 -6.48 3.31 -18.96
CA GLY A 112 -6.98 3.02 -17.61
C GLY A 112 -6.40 3.94 -16.54
N VAL A 113 -7.07 4.00 -15.40
CA VAL A 113 -6.65 4.76 -14.22
C VAL A 113 -6.45 3.81 -13.05
N ILE A 114 -5.32 3.94 -12.36
CA ILE A 114 -5.05 3.27 -11.08
C ILE A 114 -5.09 4.31 -9.98
N GLU A 115 -5.97 4.10 -9.00
CA GLU A 115 -5.99 4.85 -7.75
C GLU A 115 -5.31 4.00 -6.69
N MET A 116 -4.31 4.54 -6.02
CA MET A 116 -3.58 3.84 -4.97
C MET A 116 -3.69 4.61 -3.65
N GLU A 117 -4.08 3.91 -2.60
CA GLU A 117 -4.14 4.43 -1.26
C GLU A 117 -3.20 3.63 -0.35
N ILE A 118 -2.22 4.31 0.24
CA ILE A 118 -1.22 3.72 1.13
C ILE A 118 -1.51 4.19 2.55
N ARG A 119 -1.77 3.26 3.46
CA ARG A 119 -1.96 3.52 4.89
C ARG A 119 -0.84 2.89 5.68
N THR A 120 -0.21 3.67 6.57
CA THR A 120 0.80 3.16 7.49
C THR A 120 0.35 3.30 8.92
N ARG A 121 0.71 2.31 9.75
CA ARG A 121 0.61 2.28 11.20
C ARG A 121 1.98 1.96 11.78
N PRO A 122 2.20 2.01 13.10
CA PRO A 122 3.52 1.78 13.69
C PRO A 122 4.20 0.47 13.24
N GLU A 123 3.43 -0.58 12.99
CA GLU A 123 3.94 -1.93 12.65
C GLU A 123 3.31 -2.52 11.37
N ARG A 124 2.50 -1.75 10.64
CA ARG A 124 1.76 -2.27 9.49
C ARG A 124 1.72 -1.27 8.35
N ILE A 125 1.82 -1.80 7.14
CA ILE A 125 1.50 -1.09 5.91
C ILE A 125 0.35 -1.80 5.19
N SER A 126 -0.58 -1.02 4.62
CA SER A 126 -1.65 -1.51 3.77
C SER A 126 -1.72 -0.65 2.52
N ILE A 127 -1.78 -1.29 1.37
CA ILE A 127 -1.90 -0.64 0.07
C ILE A 127 -3.18 -1.14 -0.59
N GLU A 128 -4.08 -0.22 -0.90
CA GLU A 128 -5.29 -0.48 -1.66
C GLU A 128 -5.12 0.10 -3.05
N MET A 129 -5.34 -0.74 -4.07
CA MET A 129 -5.27 -0.37 -5.48
C MET A 129 -6.65 -0.57 -6.09
N ARG A 130 -7.18 0.47 -6.73
CA ARG A 130 -8.45 0.46 -7.44
C ARG A 130 -8.21 0.63 -8.92
N ASP A 131 -8.83 -0.22 -9.72
CA ASP A 131 -8.82 -0.15 -11.18
C ASP A 131 -10.22 -0.35 -11.75
N TYR A 132 -10.41 0.01 -13.01
CA TYR A 132 -11.69 -0.06 -13.73
C TYR A 132 -11.62 -1.00 -14.94
N GLY A 133 -10.58 -1.83 -14.96
CA GLY A 133 -10.34 -2.82 -16.01
C GLY A 133 -11.17 -4.09 -15.87
N SER A 134 -10.77 -5.11 -16.61
CA SER A 134 -11.32 -6.44 -16.48
C SER A 134 -11.04 -7.03 -15.12
N SER A 135 -12.06 -7.61 -14.46
CA SER A 135 -11.88 -8.22 -13.14
C SER A 135 -11.08 -9.52 -13.27
N PHE A 136 -10.08 -9.65 -12.42
CA PHE A 136 -9.26 -10.86 -12.28
C PHE A 136 -9.00 -11.11 -10.81
N ASP A 137 -9.58 -12.18 -10.27
CA ASP A 137 -9.42 -12.52 -8.86
C ASP A 137 -8.10 -13.29 -8.63
N PRO A 138 -7.08 -12.61 -8.09
CA PRO A 138 -5.79 -13.25 -7.85
C PRO A 138 -5.83 -14.27 -6.71
N THR A 139 -6.88 -14.30 -5.90
CA THR A 139 -6.99 -15.23 -4.77
C THR A 139 -7.36 -16.63 -5.21
N THR A 140 -8.01 -16.76 -6.39
CA THR A 140 -8.48 -18.04 -6.95
C THR A 140 -7.42 -18.77 -7.79
N VAL A 141 -6.33 -18.10 -8.14
CA VAL A 141 -5.26 -18.71 -8.94
C VAL A 141 -4.44 -19.67 -8.09
N PRO A 142 -4.27 -20.94 -8.53
CA PRO A 142 -3.45 -21.91 -7.83
C PRO A 142 -1.98 -21.47 -7.78
N GLU A 143 -1.24 -22.04 -6.85
CA GLU A 143 0.21 -21.84 -6.82
C GLU A 143 0.87 -22.49 -8.05
N PRO A 144 1.97 -21.90 -8.55
CA PRO A 144 2.70 -22.48 -9.67
C PRO A 144 3.27 -23.85 -9.27
N ASP A 145 3.24 -24.79 -10.21
CA ASP A 145 3.94 -26.05 -10.07
C ASP A 145 5.44 -25.83 -10.21
N PHE A 146 6.17 -25.95 -9.12
CA PHE A 146 7.62 -25.73 -9.07
C PHE A 146 8.42 -26.78 -9.86
N ASP A 147 7.88 -27.95 -10.09
CA ASP A 147 8.56 -29.01 -10.83
C ASP A 147 8.53 -28.72 -12.34
N SER A 148 7.53 -27.99 -12.81
CA SER A 148 7.40 -27.61 -14.23
C SER A 148 8.14 -26.34 -14.62
N LEU A 149 8.66 -25.56 -13.65
CA LEU A 149 9.37 -24.28 -13.84
C LEU A 149 8.65 -23.38 -14.88
N PRO A 150 7.41 -22.96 -14.64
CA PRO A 150 6.65 -22.20 -15.62
C PRO A 150 7.33 -20.88 -15.95
N GLU A 151 7.34 -20.48 -17.23
CA GLU A 151 7.92 -19.21 -17.69
C GLU A 151 7.14 -17.97 -17.18
N SER A 152 5.91 -18.15 -16.71
CA SER A 152 5.01 -17.08 -16.24
C SER A 152 4.28 -17.50 -14.97
N GLY A 153 3.58 -16.52 -14.32
CA GLY A 153 2.77 -16.79 -13.10
C GLY A 153 3.51 -16.50 -11.79
N TRP A 154 4.78 -16.19 -11.82
CA TRP A 154 5.58 -15.88 -10.62
C TRP A 154 5.13 -14.61 -9.89
N GLY A 155 4.58 -13.63 -10.62
CA GLY A 155 4.14 -12.36 -10.02
C GLY A 155 3.12 -12.55 -8.91
N LEU A 156 2.12 -13.41 -9.14
CA LEU A 156 1.09 -13.67 -8.14
C LEU A 156 1.63 -14.49 -6.95
N PHE A 157 2.54 -15.42 -7.20
CA PHE A 157 3.24 -16.15 -6.14
C PHE A 157 4.04 -15.17 -5.26
N ILE A 158 4.78 -14.22 -5.84
CA ILE A 158 5.51 -13.17 -5.11
C ILE A 158 4.56 -12.35 -4.23
N ILE A 159 3.41 -11.95 -4.77
CA ILE A 159 2.42 -11.20 -4.00
C ILE A 159 1.97 -12.02 -2.79
N LYS A 160 1.54 -13.26 -3.00
CA LYS A 160 1.03 -14.16 -1.93
C LYS A 160 2.11 -14.50 -0.91
N ALA A 161 3.37 -14.70 -1.33
CA ALA A 161 4.48 -15.00 -0.45
C ALA A 161 4.88 -13.83 0.47
N TYR A 162 4.68 -12.60 0.01
CA TYR A 162 5.18 -11.44 0.72
C TYR A 162 4.12 -10.64 1.47
N MET A 163 2.85 -10.69 1.04
CA MET A 163 1.78 -9.89 1.61
C MET A 163 0.46 -10.67 1.74
N THR A 164 -0.33 -10.30 2.73
CA THR A 164 -1.72 -10.73 2.79
C THR A 164 -2.50 -9.99 1.71
N ILE A 165 -3.29 -10.74 0.93
CA ILE A 165 -4.04 -10.23 -0.21
C ILE A 165 -5.55 -10.39 0.04
N SER A 166 -6.33 -9.38 -0.36
CA SER A 166 -7.77 -9.49 -0.54
C SER A 166 -8.18 -8.79 -1.82
N TYR A 167 -9.22 -9.30 -2.48
CA TYR A 167 -9.71 -8.77 -3.73
C TYR A 167 -11.24 -8.70 -3.72
N THR A 168 -11.78 -7.60 -4.21
CA THR A 168 -13.21 -7.40 -4.42
C THR A 168 -13.43 -6.97 -5.86
N PRO A 169 -14.04 -7.82 -6.70
CA PRO A 169 -14.38 -7.46 -8.07
C PRO A 169 -15.47 -6.39 -8.10
N GLY A 170 -15.44 -5.52 -9.10
CA GLY A 170 -16.44 -4.47 -9.26
C GLY A 170 -16.01 -3.35 -10.20
N ARG A 171 -16.62 -2.19 -10.02
CA ARG A 171 -16.20 -0.94 -10.68
C ARG A 171 -16.17 0.20 -9.67
N PRO A 172 -15.03 0.42 -9.04
CA PRO A 172 -13.71 -0.20 -9.30
C PRO A 172 -13.58 -1.63 -8.80
N ASN A 173 -12.65 -2.40 -9.39
CA ASN A 173 -12.02 -3.53 -8.73
C ASN A 173 -11.16 -3.01 -7.58
N VAL A 174 -11.12 -3.71 -6.46
CA VAL A 174 -10.34 -3.30 -5.29
C VAL A 174 -9.41 -4.43 -4.86
N LEU A 175 -8.12 -4.21 -5.02
CA LEU A 175 -7.06 -5.08 -4.52
C LEU A 175 -6.43 -4.46 -3.28
N THR A 176 -6.40 -5.19 -2.17
CA THR A 176 -5.74 -4.75 -0.95
C THR A 176 -4.60 -5.69 -0.60
N LEU A 177 -3.42 -5.12 -0.45
CA LEU A 177 -2.20 -5.78 0.01
C LEU A 177 -1.84 -5.26 1.39
N SER A 178 -1.54 -6.14 2.34
CA SER A 178 -1.12 -5.70 3.66
C SER A 178 0.01 -6.56 4.22
N LYS A 179 0.89 -5.92 5.00
CA LYS A 179 1.99 -6.58 5.67
C LYS A 179 2.19 -5.99 7.06
N THR A 180 2.25 -6.87 8.05
CA THR A 180 2.63 -6.52 9.42
C THR A 180 4.12 -6.78 9.57
N LEU A 181 4.78 -5.90 10.31
CA LEU A 181 6.16 -6.06 10.69
C LEU A 181 6.21 -6.97 11.92
N GLU A 182 6.84 -8.12 11.78
CA GLU A 182 7.10 -8.99 12.92
C GLU A 182 8.02 -8.28 13.92
N PRO A 183 7.72 -8.31 15.24
CA PRO A 183 8.67 -7.85 16.23
C PRO A 183 9.95 -8.67 16.09
N ALA A 184 11.11 -8.04 16.24
CA ALA A 184 12.36 -8.76 16.32
C ALA A 184 12.21 -9.84 17.41
N ALA A 185 12.50 -11.10 17.09
CA ALA A 185 12.60 -12.13 18.11
C ALA A 185 13.61 -11.62 19.14
N GLU A 186 13.19 -11.51 20.41
CA GLU A 186 14.12 -11.26 21.49
C GLU A 186 15.13 -12.42 21.44
N GLU A 187 16.38 -12.12 21.12
CA GLU A 187 17.46 -13.07 21.31
C GLU A 187 17.47 -13.35 22.80
N THR A 188 16.88 -14.47 23.21
CA THR A 188 17.07 -15.01 24.55
C THR A 188 18.55 -15.37 24.63
N GLY A 189 19.32 -14.42 25.14
CA GLY A 189 20.71 -14.64 25.48
C GLY A 189 20.78 -15.68 26.63
N GLU A 190 20.71 -16.96 26.27
CA GLU A 190 21.27 -17.99 27.12
C GLU A 190 22.78 -17.95 26.89
N ASP A 191 23.46 -17.19 27.74
CA ASP A 191 24.89 -17.35 27.90
C ASP A 191 25.17 -18.81 28.24
N PRO A 192 26.05 -19.51 27.51
CA PRO A 192 26.47 -20.83 27.92
C PRO A 192 27.18 -20.68 29.26
N ILE A 193 26.61 -21.31 30.29
CA ILE A 193 27.26 -21.41 31.62
C ILE A 193 28.56 -22.17 31.39
N GLU A 194 29.64 -21.39 31.22
CA GLU A 194 30.99 -21.89 31.22
C GLU A 194 31.37 -22.15 32.69
N GLY A 195 31.63 -23.41 33.02
CA GLY A 195 32.48 -23.71 34.12
C GLY A 195 31.83 -24.33 35.34
N ALA A 196 32.16 -25.54 35.54
CA ALA A 196 32.50 -26.03 36.88
C ALA A 196 33.65 -27.02 36.79
N PRO A 197 34.54 -26.99 37.71
CA PRO A 197 35.88 -27.61 37.74
C PRO A 197 35.87 -29.14 37.82
#